data_04845d7314cdc0c21944ca1a2b4b6a3b
#
_entry.id   04845d7314cdc0c21944ca1a2b4b6a3b
#
_cell.length_a   1.000
_cell.length_b   1.000
_cell.length_c   1.000
_cell.angle_alpha   90.00
_cell.angle_beta   90.00
_cell.angle_gamma   90.00
#
_symmetry.space_group_name_H-M   'P 1'
#
loop_
_entity.id
_entity.type
_entity.pdbx_description
1 polymer ?
#
loop_
_entity_poly.entity_id
_entity_poly.type
_entity_poly.pdbx_seq_one_letter_code
_entity_poly.pdbx_strand_id
1 'polypeptide(L)'
;MGLTHVTVTLRNLANRKRKYEAEFLVDTGATDCLAPADKLTKIGARPVGKMIYELADGTKHEYSFGLVEISFMGEVTAGRVIFGPNGAEPVLGVTALESVGITIDPATRTLKRLPAIPLKKAS
;
A
#
# COMPACT_ATOMS: atom_id res chain seq x y z
N MET A 1 -15.62 -10.41 -11.01
CA MET A 1 -15.43 -9.18 -10.25
C MET A 1 -14.29 -8.36 -10.87
N GLY A 2 -14.52 -7.11 -11.21
CA GLY A 2 -13.50 -6.25 -11.76
C GLY A 2 -12.48 -5.87 -10.69
N LEU A 3 -11.21 -5.89 -11.03
CA LEU A 3 -10.14 -5.45 -10.16
C LEU A 3 -9.65 -4.10 -10.62
N THR A 4 -9.34 -3.23 -9.67
CA THR A 4 -8.83 -1.90 -9.96
C THR A 4 -7.32 -1.90 -9.75
N HIS A 5 -6.61 -1.37 -10.73
CA HIS A 5 -5.16 -1.17 -10.64
C HIS A 5 -4.84 0.30 -10.71
N VAL A 6 -3.77 0.70 -10.05
CA VAL A 6 -3.29 2.07 -10.10
C VAL A 6 -1.76 2.07 -10.06
N THR A 7 -1.16 3.02 -10.75
CA THR A 7 0.29 3.18 -10.71
C THR A 7 0.69 3.73 -9.35
N VAL A 8 1.57 3.02 -8.66
CA VAL A 8 2.10 3.41 -7.34
C VAL A 8 3.62 3.50 -7.43
N THR A 9 4.16 4.52 -6.82
CA THR A 9 5.60 4.66 -6.64
C THR A 9 5.94 4.53 -5.16
N LEU A 10 6.78 3.57 -4.85
CA LEU A 10 7.35 3.42 -3.50
C LEU A 10 8.74 4.03 -3.51
N ARG A 11 9.05 4.86 -2.51
CA ARG A 11 10.36 5.49 -2.38
C ARG A 11 10.98 5.19 -1.04
N ASN A 12 12.31 5.05 -1.06
CA ASN A 12 13.10 4.95 0.15
C ASN A 12 12.94 6.25 0.95
N LEU A 13 12.63 6.16 2.24
CA LEU A 13 12.40 7.34 3.08
C LEU A 13 13.66 8.19 3.26
N ALA A 14 14.83 7.58 3.25
CA ALA A 14 16.09 8.30 3.40
C ALA A 14 16.65 8.82 2.07
N ASN A 15 16.23 8.25 0.96
CA ASN A 15 16.71 8.65 -0.37
C ASN A 15 15.57 8.48 -1.39
N ARG A 16 14.82 9.55 -1.61
CA ARG A 16 13.64 9.55 -2.48
C ARG A 16 13.94 9.26 -3.95
N LYS A 17 15.21 9.33 -4.36
CA LYS A 17 15.60 8.97 -5.72
C LYS A 17 15.57 7.45 -5.95
N ARG A 18 15.64 6.67 -4.88
CA ARG A 18 15.55 5.21 -4.95
C ARG A 18 14.07 4.84 -4.89
N LYS A 19 13.57 4.38 -6.00
CA LYS A 19 12.12 4.13 -6.14
C LYS A 19 11.82 2.87 -6.92
N TYR A 20 10.61 2.36 -6.67
CA TYR A 20 10.02 1.25 -7.39
C TYR A 20 8.61 1.67 -7.82
N GLU A 21 8.36 1.63 -9.11
CA GLU A 21 7.06 2.00 -9.66
C GLU A 21 6.46 0.82 -10.40
N ALA A 22 5.18 0.56 -10.16
CA ALA A 22 4.46 -0.53 -10.81
C ALA A 22 2.96 -0.30 -10.73
N GLU A 23 2.21 -1.09 -11.49
CA GLU A 23 0.77 -1.17 -11.33
C GLU A 23 0.46 -2.03 -10.12
N PHE A 24 -0.25 -1.45 -9.14
CA PHE A 24 -0.64 -2.14 -7.91
C PHE A 24 -2.13 -2.51 -7.98
N LEU A 25 -2.45 -3.69 -7.54
CA LEU A 25 -3.84 -4.08 -7.31
C LEU A 25 -4.37 -3.32 -6.09
N VAL A 26 -5.49 -2.64 -6.24
CA VAL A 26 -6.14 -1.98 -5.11
C VAL A 26 -7.01 -3.00 -4.39
N ASP A 27 -6.71 -3.24 -3.13
CA ASP A 27 -7.39 -4.26 -2.32
C ASP A 27 -7.80 -3.67 -0.97
N THR A 28 -9.07 -3.32 -0.83
CA THR A 28 -9.60 -2.76 0.44
C THR A 28 -9.72 -3.81 1.54
N GLY A 29 -9.57 -5.09 1.22
CA GLY A 29 -9.46 -6.15 2.21
C GLY A 29 -8.06 -6.27 2.80
N ALA A 30 -7.07 -5.64 2.19
CA ALA A 30 -5.70 -5.62 2.69
C ALA A 30 -5.46 -4.35 3.52
N THR A 31 -4.93 -4.51 4.71
CA THR A 31 -4.63 -3.37 5.58
C THR A 31 -3.41 -2.61 5.08
N ASP A 32 -2.32 -3.32 4.82
CA ASP A 32 -1.05 -2.72 4.41
C ASP A 32 -0.75 -3.00 2.95
N CYS A 33 0.16 -2.20 2.39
CA CYS A 33 0.67 -2.46 1.06
C CYS A 33 1.59 -3.68 1.07
N LEU A 34 1.76 -4.30 -0.10
CA LEU A 34 2.67 -5.43 -0.28
C LEU A 34 3.41 -5.24 -1.60
N ALA A 35 4.69 -5.55 -1.60
CA ALA A 35 5.49 -5.55 -2.82
C ALA A 35 6.48 -6.70 -2.77
N PRO A 36 7.02 -7.15 -3.93
CA PRO A 36 8.03 -8.20 -3.94
C PRO A 36 9.26 -7.78 -3.13
N ALA A 37 9.75 -8.70 -2.31
CA ALA A 37 10.88 -8.43 -1.42
C ALA A 37 12.14 -7.97 -2.18
N ASP A 38 12.41 -8.57 -3.35
CA ASP A 38 13.57 -8.19 -4.15
C ASP A 38 13.49 -6.73 -4.65
N LYS A 39 12.29 -6.26 -4.98
CA LYS A 39 12.09 -4.87 -5.41
C LYS A 39 12.29 -3.89 -4.26
N LEU A 40 11.80 -4.25 -3.07
CA LEU A 40 11.99 -3.42 -1.88
C LEU A 40 13.46 -3.36 -1.47
N THR A 41 14.15 -4.48 -1.50
CA THR A 41 15.58 -4.53 -1.20
C THR A 41 16.37 -3.67 -2.17
N LYS A 42 16.00 -3.71 -3.46
CA LYS A 42 16.68 -2.93 -4.50
C LYS A 42 16.60 -1.43 -4.27
N ILE A 43 15.53 -0.93 -3.70
CA ILE A 43 15.41 0.50 -3.37
C ILE A 43 15.95 0.82 -1.97
N GLY A 44 16.54 -0.14 -1.29
CA GLY A 44 17.15 0.05 0.02
C GLY A 44 16.17 0.01 1.19
N ALA A 45 14.92 -0.37 0.95
CA ALA A 45 13.99 -0.59 2.05
C ALA A 45 14.40 -1.83 2.82
N ARG A 46 14.32 -1.75 4.16
CA ARG A 46 14.71 -2.84 5.04
C ARG A 46 13.56 -3.21 5.95
N PRO A 47 13.45 -4.48 6.33
CA PRO A 47 12.49 -4.86 7.35
C PRO A 47 12.79 -4.13 8.66
N VAL A 48 11.75 -3.56 9.26
CA VAL A 48 11.84 -2.90 10.56
C VAL A 48 11.02 -3.65 11.62
N GLY A 49 10.25 -4.63 11.21
CA GLY A 49 9.43 -5.43 12.12
C GLY A 49 8.78 -6.59 11.41
N LYS A 50 8.04 -7.37 12.19
CA LYS A 50 7.25 -8.49 11.68
C LYS A 50 5.84 -8.39 12.25
N MET A 51 4.89 -8.89 11.48
CA MET A 51 3.49 -8.90 11.90
C MET A 51 2.81 -10.15 11.36
N ILE A 52 1.85 -10.67 12.11
CA ILE A 52 1.04 -11.80 11.67
C ILE A 52 -0.14 -11.24 10.90
N TYR A 53 -0.30 -11.70 9.66
CA TYR A 53 -1.41 -11.31 8.79
C TYR A 53 -2.30 -12.51 8.55
N GLU A 54 -3.60 -12.26 8.50
CA GLU A 54 -4.57 -13.28 8.15
C GLU A 54 -4.87 -13.19 6.66
N LEU A 55 -4.73 -14.33 5.96
CA LEU A 55 -5.01 -14.42 4.54
C LEU A 55 -6.50 -14.64 4.30
N ALA A 56 -6.92 -14.50 3.04
CA ALA A 56 -8.33 -14.62 2.66
C ALA A 56 -8.95 -15.98 3.04
N ASP A 57 -8.15 -17.04 3.09
CA ASP A 57 -8.59 -18.38 3.46
C ASP A 57 -8.60 -18.61 4.98
N GLY A 58 -8.31 -17.58 5.77
CA GLY A 58 -8.28 -17.66 7.23
C GLY A 58 -6.96 -18.13 7.82
N THR A 59 -6.00 -18.53 7.00
CA THR A 59 -4.67 -18.91 7.50
C THR A 59 -3.90 -17.68 7.95
N LYS A 60 -3.00 -17.86 8.90
CA LYS A 60 -2.18 -16.78 9.45
C LYS A 60 -0.71 -17.01 9.11
N HIS A 61 -0.05 -15.96 8.65
CA HIS A 61 1.36 -16.01 8.31
C HIS A 61 2.08 -14.80 8.85
N GLU A 62 3.32 -15.01 9.28
CA GLU A 62 4.17 -13.90 9.70
C GLU A 62 4.94 -13.37 8.50
N TYR A 63 4.88 -12.06 8.31
CA TYR A 63 5.63 -11.37 7.27
C TYR A 63 6.46 -10.26 7.87
N SER A 64 7.62 -10.01 7.27
CA SER A 64 8.39 -8.81 7.55
C SER A 64 7.75 -7.61 6.86
N PHE A 65 7.85 -6.44 7.47
CA PHE A 65 7.42 -5.19 6.85
C PHE A 65 8.48 -4.12 7.01
N GLY A 66 8.51 -3.21 6.07
CA GLY A 66 9.33 -2.00 6.13
C GLY A 66 8.46 -0.77 6.06
N LEU A 67 9.09 0.39 6.06
CA LEU A 67 8.40 1.68 5.93
C LEU A 67 8.91 2.38 4.68
N VAL A 68 7.99 2.88 3.87
CA VAL A 68 8.31 3.55 2.62
C VAL A 68 7.38 4.74 2.40
N GLU A 69 7.79 5.63 1.51
CA GLU A 69 6.90 6.65 0.97
C GLU A 69 6.07 6.02 -0.14
N ILE A 70 4.78 6.31 -0.17
CA ILE A 70 3.82 5.72 -1.10
C ILE A 70 3.14 6.86 -1.86
N SER A 71 3.31 6.88 -3.18
CA SER A 71 2.71 7.91 -4.04
C SER A 71 1.79 7.29 -5.07
N PHE A 72 0.59 7.81 -5.20
CA PHE A 72 -0.38 7.40 -6.21
C PHE A 72 -1.41 8.51 -6.41
N MET A 73 -1.92 8.65 -7.62
CA MET A 73 -2.94 9.65 -7.97
C MET A 73 -2.59 11.08 -7.54
N GLY A 74 -1.30 11.42 -7.56
CA GLY A 74 -0.85 12.76 -7.15
C GLY A 74 -0.79 12.97 -5.64
N GLU A 75 -1.10 11.96 -4.84
CA GLU A 75 -1.04 12.02 -3.39
C GLU A 75 0.21 11.32 -2.87
N VAL A 76 0.63 11.70 -1.68
CA VAL A 76 1.81 11.13 -1.02
C VAL A 76 1.45 10.77 0.41
N THR A 77 1.82 9.57 0.80
CA THR A 77 1.73 9.13 2.19
C THR A 77 2.97 8.29 2.52
N ALA A 78 3.06 7.81 3.73
CA ALA A 78 4.09 6.88 4.14
C ALA A 78 3.45 5.81 5.01
N GLY A 79 3.99 4.60 4.94
CA GLY A 79 3.42 3.53 5.72
C GLY A 79 4.13 2.22 5.54
N ARG A 80 3.50 1.18 6.08
CA ARG A 80 4.03 -0.17 6.03
C ARG A 80 3.92 -0.75 4.64
N VAL A 81 4.96 -1.49 4.25
CA VAL A 81 4.92 -2.35 3.07
C VAL A 81 5.42 -3.73 3.48
N ILE A 82 4.61 -4.74 3.18
CA ILE A 82 4.96 -6.13 3.44
C ILE A 82 5.96 -6.60 2.41
N PHE A 83 7.02 -7.29 2.86
CA PHE A 83 7.97 -7.95 1.97
C PHE A 83 7.33 -9.25 1.49
N GLY A 84 6.67 -9.19 0.35
CA GLY A 84 6.01 -10.35 -0.25
C GLY A 84 6.98 -11.25 -0.99
N PRO A 85 6.49 -12.43 -1.42
CA PRO A 85 7.29 -13.31 -2.26
C PRO A 85 7.77 -12.61 -3.53
N ASN A 86 8.93 -12.99 -4.02
CA ASN A 86 9.41 -12.47 -5.30
C ASN A 86 8.44 -12.89 -6.40
N GLY A 87 8.10 -11.94 -7.26
CA GLY A 87 7.12 -12.17 -8.31
C GLY A 87 5.67 -11.96 -7.87
N ALA A 88 5.41 -11.67 -6.60
CA ALA A 88 4.05 -11.38 -6.13
C ALA A 88 3.51 -10.12 -6.79
N GLU A 89 2.22 -10.10 -7.06
CA GLU A 89 1.55 -8.89 -7.53
C GLU A 89 1.55 -7.85 -6.40
N PRO A 90 2.04 -6.62 -6.65
CA PRO A 90 2.01 -5.61 -5.61
C PRO A 90 0.58 -5.17 -5.31
N VAL A 91 0.34 -4.85 -4.04
CA VAL A 91 -1.00 -4.52 -3.53
C VAL A 91 -0.95 -3.17 -2.83
N LEU A 92 -1.95 -2.33 -3.13
CA LEU A 92 -2.19 -1.07 -2.43
C LEU A 92 -3.28 -1.33 -1.39
N GLY A 93 -2.92 -1.22 -0.11
CA GLY A 93 -3.82 -1.52 0.99
C GLY A 93 -4.69 -0.34 1.41
N VAL A 94 -5.69 -0.63 2.23
CA VAL A 94 -6.70 0.36 2.60
C VAL A 94 -6.15 1.49 3.46
N THR A 95 -5.14 1.23 4.28
CA THR A 95 -4.54 2.28 5.12
C THR A 95 -3.93 3.40 4.28
N ALA A 96 -3.24 3.05 3.20
CA ALA A 96 -2.69 4.06 2.29
C ALA A 96 -3.80 4.86 1.60
N LEU A 97 -4.86 4.20 1.16
CA LEU A 97 -6.01 4.87 0.55
C LEU A 97 -6.65 5.85 1.52
N GLU A 98 -6.98 5.39 2.72
CA GLU A 98 -7.66 6.21 3.71
C GLU A 98 -6.81 7.40 4.15
N SER A 99 -5.49 7.22 4.23
CA SER A 99 -4.58 8.28 4.69
C SER A 99 -4.58 9.49 3.76
N VAL A 100 -4.97 9.32 2.50
CA VAL A 100 -5.02 10.42 1.53
C VAL A 100 -6.44 10.73 1.06
N GLY A 101 -7.45 10.17 1.74
CA GLY A 101 -8.86 10.47 1.44
C GLY A 101 -9.36 9.87 0.15
N ILE A 102 -8.84 8.71 -0.23
CA ILE A 102 -9.27 8.00 -1.43
C ILE A 102 -9.99 6.73 -1.01
N THR A 103 -11.10 6.45 -1.66
CA THR A 103 -11.87 5.25 -1.44
C THR A 103 -12.24 4.61 -2.78
N ILE A 104 -12.76 3.39 -2.75
CA ILE A 104 -13.30 2.74 -3.95
C ILE A 104 -14.81 2.97 -3.98
N ASP A 105 -15.30 3.45 -5.12
CA ASP A 105 -16.72 3.48 -5.38
C ASP A 105 -17.17 2.06 -5.74
N PRO A 106 -18.01 1.42 -4.92
CA PRO A 106 -18.40 0.03 -5.17
C PRO A 106 -19.25 -0.15 -6.42
N ALA A 107 -19.96 0.89 -6.85
CA ALA A 107 -20.81 0.81 -8.02
C ALA A 107 -20.01 0.83 -9.32
N THR A 108 -19.03 1.73 -9.42
CA THR A 108 -18.22 1.90 -10.64
C THR A 108 -16.88 1.19 -10.54
N ARG A 109 -16.47 0.75 -9.35
CA ARG A 109 -15.16 0.12 -9.08
C ARG A 109 -14.00 1.02 -9.44
N THR A 110 -14.20 2.32 -9.29
CA THR A 110 -13.19 3.33 -9.54
C THR A 110 -12.77 3.98 -8.24
N LEU A 111 -11.58 4.56 -8.23
CA LEU A 111 -11.08 5.30 -7.09
C LEU A 111 -11.74 6.67 -7.06
N LYS A 112 -12.14 7.09 -5.87
CA LYS A 112 -12.86 8.33 -5.67
C LYS A 112 -12.19 9.13 -4.56
N ARG A 113 -12.00 10.42 -4.79
CA ARG A 113 -11.49 11.32 -3.76
C ARG A 113 -12.62 11.80 -2.89
N LEU A 114 -12.39 11.79 -1.58
CA LEU A 114 -13.29 12.43 -0.65
C LEU A 114 -13.07 13.95 -0.71
N PRO A 115 -14.13 14.77 -0.51
CA PRO A 115 -13.97 16.23 -0.55
C PRO A 115 -13.10 16.76 0.58
N ALA A 116 -13.02 16.04 1.69
CA ALA A 116 -12.22 16.43 2.84
C ALA A 116 -11.96 15.21 3.72
N ILE A 117 -10.87 15.27 4.48
CA ILE A 117 -10.51 14.25 5.47
C ILE A 117 -10.75 14.85 6.84
N PRO A 118 -11.42 14.13 7.78
CA PRO A 118 -11.61 14.63 9.13
C PRO A 118 -10.27 14.91 9.81
N LEU A 119 -10.04 16.12 10.27
CA LEU A 119 -8.83 16.46 11.00
C LEU A 119 -8.94 16.08 12.47
N LYS A 120 -10.05 16.45 13.05
CA LYS A 120 -10.38 16.05 14.42
C LYS A 120 -11.86 16.21 14.65
N LYS A 121 -12.36 15.51 15.65
CA LYS A 121 -13.76 15.63 16.04
C LYS A 121 -14.01 17.00 16.67
N ALA A 122 -15.08 17.66 16.28
CA ALA A 122 -15.53 18.90 16.92
C ALA A 122 -15.90 18.60 18.38
N SER A 123 -15.52 19.51 19.28
CA SER A 123 -15.84 19.39 20.70
C SER A 123 -17.08 20.18 21.05
#